data_4c5941d314ea96f1cd3e69ab669c9c91
#
_entry.id   4c5941d314ea96f1cd3e69ab669c9c91
#
_cell.length_a   1.000
_cell.length_b   1.000
_cell.length_c   1.000
_cell.angle_alpha   90.00
_cell.angle_beta   90.00
_cell.angle_gamma   90.00
#
_symmetry.space_group_name_H-M   'P 1'
#
loop_
_entity.id
_entity.type
_entity.pdbx_description
1 polymer ?
#
loop_
_entity_poly.entity_id
_entity_poly.type
_entity_poly.pdbx_seq_one_letter_code
_entity_poly.pdbx_strand_id
1 'polypeptide(L)'
;MKKSAKIIYCCQRCGYQAPKWMGKCPDCGTWDSIVEERTTAASLRDVHRPQSSPQAPPVAIDSIELEKENRLLTDIQELDRALGGGLVPGTLILIGGDPGIGKSTLMLQALFGLANQGVRVLYVSGEESPQQIRLRSERLGTVSPGLLVVSEVDMDSILATIQSETPQVLVIDSIQTMYNAELASAPGSVSQVRESAVRLMLMAKKTGIPTFLVGHVTKDGAIAGPKLLEHMVDTVLYFEGDRNHMFRILRAVKNRFGSTNEIGVFEMKDQGLDEVANPSAVFLSERPANAPGSAVTASLEGTRPILVELQALASSTSFGTPRRTILGLDPNRVALLAAVMEKQLGMHLMGYDIFMNVAGGVKVVEPAVDMAIVSAIASSFLDKPIAPATVVLGEVGLTGEVRAIGQIDSRVAEVKKMGFTRCLVPDGNIKRIRNLDGIKVTGIKTVSEAAEMLF
;
A
#
# COMPACT_ATOMS: atom_id res chain seq x y z
N MET A 1 6.49 16.46 -49.75
CA MET A 1 7.78 16.09 -49.12
C MET A 1 7.50 15.25 -47.88
N LYS A 2 7.85 13.96 -47.87
CA LYS A 2 7.68 13.09 -46.70
C LYS A 2 8.60 13.60 -45.59
N LYS A 3 8.03 14.11 -44.47
CA LYS A 3 8.77 14.49 -43.26
C LYS A 3 9.42 13.23 -42.70
N SER A 4 10.75 13.22 -42.59
CA SER A 4 11.51 12.12 -41.98
C SER A 4 11.15 11.94 -40.49
N ALA A 5 10.80 10.71 -40.11
CA ALA A 5 10.65 10.37 -38.69
C ALA A 5 11.98 10.61 -37.95
N LYS A 6 11.94 11.27 -36.82
CA LYS A 6 13.10 11.48 -35.98
C LYS A 6 13.24 10.29 -35.03
N ILE A 7 14.41 9.66 -35.04
CA ILE A 7 14.72 8.57 -34.12
C ILE A 7 15.14 9.17 -32.79
N ILE A 8 14.54 8.72 -31.71
CA ILE A 8 14.95 8.98 -30.31
C ILE A 8 15.16 7.64 -29.61
N TYR A 9 15.98 7.65 -28.57
CA TYR A 9 16.28 6.48 -27.77
C TYR A 9 15.69 6.68 -26.37
N CYS A 10 14.74 5.82 -25.97
CA CYS A 10 14.00 5.96 -24.72
C CYS A 10 14.34 4.82 -23.75
N CYS A 11 14.65 5.16 -22.50
CA CYS A 11 14.85 4.17 -21.46
C CYS A 11 13.51 3.56 -21.05
N GLN A 12 13.38 2.23 -21.15
CA GLN A 12 12.15 1.50 -20.83
C GLN A 12 11.90 1.38 -19.32
N ARG A 13 12.82 1.87 -18.47
CA ARG A 13 12.66 1.85 -17.02
C ARG A 13 12.23 3.20 -16.44
N CYS A 14 12.84 4.31 -16.88
CA CYS A 14 12.57 5.64 -16.32
C CYS A 14 12.02 6.66 -17.33
N GLY A 15 11.93 6.30 -18.64
CA GLY A 15 11.46 7.21 -19.67
C GLY A 15 12.47 8.26 -20.13
N TYR A 16 13.74 8.20 -19.67
CA TYR A 16 14.79 9.11 -20.12
C TYR A 16 14.97 9.03 -21.64
N GLN A 17 14.96 10.17 -22.32
CA GLN A 17 15.11 10.27 -23.76
C GLN A 17 16.50 10.78 -24.15
N ALA A 18 17.15 10.09 -25.07
CA ALA A 18 18.45 10.47 -25.61
C ALA A 18 18.41 10.55 -27.14
N PRO A 19 19.24 11.45 -27.74
CA PRO A 19 19.36 11.53 -29.21
C PRO A 19 20.21 10.41 -29.81
N LYS A 20 20.90 9.63 -28.96
CA LYS A 20 21.78 8.51 -29.36
C LYS A 20 21.55 7.33 -28.40
N TRP A 21 21.76 6.12 -28.92
CA TRP A 21 21.77 4.92 -28.08
C TRP A 21 22.90 4.94 -27.07
N MET A 22 22.63 4.51 -25.85
CA MET A 22 23.58 4.37 -24.76
C MET A 22 23.34 3.04 -24.05
N GLY A 23 24.40 2.28 -23.75
CA GLY A 23 24.28 0.99 -23.07
C GLY A 23 23.81 1.10 -21.62
N LYS A 24 23.99 2.28 -20.97
CA LYS A 24 23.55 2.56 -19.60
C LYS A 24 22.73 3.83 -19.58
N CYS A 25 21.57 3.80 -18.97
CA CYS A 25 20.77 5.01 -18.77
C CYS A 25 21.42 5.96 -17.77
N PRO A 26 21.66 7.24 -18.12
CA PRO A 26 22.30 8.20 -17.22
C PRO A 26 21.42 8.62 -16.04
N ASP A 27 20.11 8.47 -16.17
CA ASP A 27 19.13 8.88 -15.15
C ASP A 27 18.92 7.77 -14.09
N CYS A 28 18.53 6.56 -14.51
CA CYS A 28 18.26 5.45 -13.57
C CYS A 28 19.41 4.45 -13.41
N GLY A 29 20.51 4.61 -14.16
CA GLY A 29 21.69 3.75 -14.06
C GLY A 29 21.52 2.32 -14.58
N THR A 30 20.39 1.96 -15.17
CA THR A 30 20.12 0.61 -15.69
C THR A 30 20.82 0.38 -17.01
N TRP A 31 21.43 -0.81 -17.17
CA TRP A 31 22.05 -1.26 -18.41
C TRP A 31 21.01 -1.83 -19.39
N ASP A 32 21.27 -1.75 -20.70
CA ASP A 32 20.47 -2.32 -21.78
C ASP A 32 18.97 -1.99 -21.76
N SER A 33 18.62 -0.83 -21.16
CA SER A 33 17.26 -0.36 -20.98
C SER A 33 16.82 0.67 -22.03
N ILE A 34 17.71 1.08 -22.94
CA ILE A 34 17.46 2.13 -23.95
C ILE A 34 17.11 1.50 -25.28
N VAL A 35 15.89 1.77 -25.74
CA VAL A 35 15.32 1.23 -26.99
C VAL A 35 15.07 2.36 -27.98
N GLU A 36 15.24 2.07 -29.28
CA GLU A 36 14.92 3.00 -30.35
C GLU A 36 13.40 3.20 -30.48
N GLU A 37 12.98 4.46 -30.47
CA GLU A 37 11.59 4.87 -30.73
C GLU A 37 11.57 5.89 -31.89
N ARG A 38 10.59 5.73 -32.79
CA ARG A 38 10.42 6.64 -33.92
C ARG A 38 9.31 7.63 -33.62
N THR A 39 9.64 8.92 -33.60
CA THR A 39 8.64 9.98 -33.44
C THR A 39 8.36 10.67 -34.78
N THR A 40 7.10 10.88 -35.12
CA THR A 40 6.72 11.72 -36.25
C THR A 40 6.90 13.19 -35.82
N ALA A 41 7.45 14.00 -36.74
CA ALA A 41 7.84 15.40 -36.46
C ALA A 41 6.65 16.32 -36.06
N ALA A 42 5.41 15.83 -36.09
CA ALA A 42 4.22 16.54 -35.64
C ALA A 42 4.07 16.52 -34.10
N SER A 43 4.50 15.44 -33.42
CA SER A 43 4.25 15.24 -32.01
C SER A 43 5.10 16.12 -31.06
N LEU A 44 6.23 16.66 -31.52
CA LEU A 44 7.14 17.42 -30.63
C LEU A 44 6.83 18.91 -30.57
N ARG A 45 6.01 19.47 -31.47
CA ARG A 45 5.71 20.91 -31.48
C ARG A 45 4.35 21.28 -30.90
N ASP A 46 3.37 20.37 -30.91
CA ASP A 46 2.00 20.66 -30.48
C ASP A 46 1.66 20.15 -29.08
N VAL A 47 2.38 19.11 -28.57
CA VAL A 47 2.14 18.55 -27.23
C VAL A 47 2.64 19.45 -26.10
N HIS A 48 3.52 20.43 -26.37
CA HIS A 48 4.06 21.35 -25.35
C HIS A 48 3.55 22.77 -25.43
N ARG A 49 2.54 23.05 -26.22
CA ARG A 49 1.72 24.25 -26.05
C ARG A 49 0.36 23.82 -25.50
N PRO A 50 0.10 24.00 -24.20
CA PRO A 50 -1.28 24.12 -23.77
C PRO A 50 -1.84 25.24 -24.67
N GLN A 51 -2.89 24.92 -25.45
CA GLN A 51 -3.70 25.96 -26.06
C GLN A 51 -3.99 26.91 -24.88
N SER A 52 -3.54 28.15 -25.01
CA SER A 52 -3.72 29.16 -24.00
C SER A 52 -5.21 29.32 -23.73
N SER A 53 -5.71 28.51 -22.79
CA SER A 53 -6.90 28.89 -22.04
C SER A 53 -6.58 30.28 -21.49
N PRO A 54 -7.52 31.23 -21.50
CA PRO A 54 -7.28 32.54 -20.92
C PRO A 54 -6.67 32.30 -19.55
N GLN A 55 -5.43 32.76 -19.34
CA GLN A 55 -4.71 32.58 -18.07
C GLN A 55 -5.60 33.25 -17.03
N ALA A 56 -6.18 32.42 -16.16
CA ALA A 56 -6.84 32.99 -14.99
C ALA A 56 -5.83 33.87 -14.27
N PRO A 57 -6.16 35.11 -13.93
CA PRO A 57 -5.23 35.99 -13.22
C PRO A 57 -4.82 35.34 -11.91
N PRO A 58 -3.58 35.60 -11.43
CA PRO A 58 -3.18 35.11 -10.11
C PRO A 58 -4.18 35.61 -9.06
N VAL A 59 -4.62 34.70 -8.20
CA VAL A 59 -5.59 34.95 -7.13
C VAL A 59 -4.86 34.87 -5.80
N ALA A 60 -5.09 35.80 -4.88
CA ALA A 60 -4.52 35.74 -3.54
C ALA A 60 -5.07 34.50 -2.79
N ILE A 61 -4.21 33.76 -2.06
CA ILE A 61 -4.57 32.51 -1.41
C ILE A 61 -5.72 32.64 -0.38
N ASP A 62 -5.79 33.80 0.26
CA ASP A 62 -6.83 34.16 1.23
C ASP A 62 -8.19 34.51 0.61
N SER A 63 -8.21 34.82 -0.70
CA SER A 63 -9.44 35.07 -1.45
C SER A 63 -10.02 33.82 -2.12
N ILE A 64 -9.32 32.67 -2.00
CA ILE A 64 -9.82 31.37 -2.51
C ILE A 64 -10.83 30.83 -1.49
N GLU A 65 -12.10 30.88 -1.84
CA GLU A 65 -13.13 30.22 -1.04
C GLU A 65 -12.86 28.70 -1.08
N LEU A 66 -12.66 28.11 0.10
CA LEU A 66 -12.62 26.67 0.26
C LEU A 66 -14.06 26.17 0.14
N GLU A 67 -14.46 25.75 -1.05
CA GLU A 67 -15.64 24.90 -1.16
C GLU A 67 -15.40 23.68 -0.25
N LYS A 68 -16.39 23.36 0.62
CA LYS A 68 -16.34 22.11 1.39
C LYS A 68 -16.08 21.00 0.39
N GLU A 69 -14.93 20.35 0.49
CA GLU A 69 -14.60 19.22 -0.37
C GLU A 69 -15.72 18.17 -0.25
N ASN A 70 -16.64 18.19 -1.20
CA ASN A 70 -17.68 17.16 -1.30
C ASN A 70 -17.00 15.88 -1.81
N ARG A 71 -16.49 15.08 -0.88
CA ARG A 71 -15.89 13.78 -1.21
C ARG A 71 -17.00 12.78 -1.51
N LEU A 72 -16.83 12.02 -2.60
CA LEU A 72 -17.70 10.89 -2.90
C LEU A 72 -17.22 9.67 -2.11
N LEU A 73 -18.10 9.06 -1.33
CA LEU A 73 -17.81 7.82 -0.61
C LEU A 73 -18.07 6.61 -1.52
N THR A 74 -17.14 5.66 -1.52
CA THR A 74 -17.21 4.48 -2.39
C THR A 74 -18.13 3.38 -1.85
N ASP A 75 -18.71 3.56 -0.65
CA ASP A 75 -19.42 2.54 0.12
C ASP A 75 -18.51 1.37 0.57
N ILE A 76 -17.21 1.57 0.50
CA ILE A 76 -16.17 0.66 1.00
C ILE A 76 -15.29 1.45 1.97
N GLN A 77 -15.53 1.29 3.28
CA GLN A 77 -14.89 2.11 4.33
C GLN A 77 -13.37 1.98 4.35
N GLU A 78 -12.87 0.79 4.10
CA GLU A 78 -11.43 0.53 4.06
C GLU A 78 -10.76 1.14 2.81
N LEU A 79 -11.48 1.26 1.68
CA LEU A 79 -11.01 2.03 0.52
C LEU A 79 -11.07 3.53 0.79
N ASP A 80 -12.19 4.03 1.34
CA ASP A 80 -12.35 5.45 1.67
C ASP A 80 -11.30 5.90 2.70
N ARG A 81 -10.96 5.05 3.68
CA ARG A 81 -9.86 5.29 4.61
C ARG A 81 -8.52 5.46 3.88
N ALA A 82 -8.17 4.53 3.00
CA ALA A 82 -6.92 4.60 2.24
C ALA A 82 -6.88 5.83 1.31
N LEU A 83 -8.03 6.29 0.82
CA LEU A 83 -8.18 7.53 0.04
C LEU A 83 -8.09 8.80 0.90
N GLY A 84 -8.12 8.67 2.24
CA GLY A 84 -8.10 9.82 3.16
C GLY A 84 -9.49 10.42 3.41
N GLY A 85 -10.55 9.63 3.26
CA GLY A 85 -11.95 9.98 3.53
C GLY A 85 -12.83 10.10 2.28
N GLY A 86 -12.49 9.41 1.20
CA GLY A 86 -13.27 9.34 -0.03
C GLY A 86 -12.62 10.03 -1.24
N LEU A 87 -13.31 10.02 -2.37
CA LEU A 87 -12.85 10.55 -3.64
C LEU A 87 -12.96 12.07 -3.69
N VAL A 88 -11.87 12.73 -4.01
CA VAL A 88 -11.83 14.19 -4.24
C VAL A 88 -12.03 14.47 -5.73
N PRO A 89 -12.89 15.44 -6.12
CA PRO A 89 -13.11 15.78 -7.52
C PRO A 89 -11.81 16.12 -8.28
N GLY A 90 -11.70 15.64 -9.51
CA GLY A 90 -10.57 15.93 -10.40
C GLY A 90 -9.25 15.26 -10.03
N THR A 91 -9.27 14.29 -9.11
CA THR A 91 -8.08 13.55 -8.70
C THR A 91 -7.74 12.40 -9.65
N LEU A 92 -6.45 12.14 -9.80
CA LEU A 92 -5.94 10.96 -10.48
C LEU A 92 -5.34 10.00 -9.45
N ILE A 93 -5.89 8.78 -9.38
CA ILE A 93 -5.56 7.77 -8.36
C ILE A 93 -4.98 6.54 -9.06
N LEU A 94 -3.76 6.15 -8.70
CA LEU A 94 -3.14 4.92 -9.18
C LEU A 94 -3.38 3.78 -8.18
N ILE A 95 -3.92 2.67 -8.68
CA ILE A 95 -3.99 1.40 -7.93
C ILE A 95 -3.01 0.42 -8.55
N GLY A 96 -1.90 0.19 -7.86
CA GLY A 96 -0.85 -0.76 -8.24
C GLY A 96 -0.96 -2.07 -7.47
N GLY A 97 -0.32 -3.12 -7.97
CA GLY A 97 -0.21 -4.41 -7.29
C GLY A 97 -0.04 -5.57 -8.26
N ASP A 98 0.31 -6.74 -7.75
CA ASP A 98 0.53 -7.95 -8.53
C ASP A 98 -0.70 -8.34 -9.38
N PRO A 99 -0.52 -8.97 -10.55
CA PRO A 99 -1.63 -9.53 -11.31
C PRO A 99 -2.42 -10.55 -10.47
N GLY A 100 -3.77 -10.46 -10.53
CA GLY A 100 -4.65 -11.37 -9.79
C GLY A 100 -4.78 -11.10 -8.29
N ILE A 101 -4.24 -9.98 -7.75
CA ILE A 101 -4.37 -9.62 -6.34
C ILE A 101 -5.79 -9.15 -5.94
N GLY A 102 -6.61 -8.72 -6.90
CA GLY A 102 -7.98 -8.25 -6.65
C GLY A 102 -8.26 -6.79 -7.06
N LYS A 103 -7.35 -6.10 -7.76
CA LYS A 103 -7.52 -4.68 -8.14
C LYS A 103 -8.82 -4.41 -8.91
N SER A 104 -9.05 -5.15 -10.00
CA SER A 104 -10.25 -5.03 -10.84
C SER A 104 -11.53 -5.41 -10.08
N THR A 105 -11.43 -6.36 -9.14
CA THR A 105 -12.54 -6.73 -8.24
C THR A 105 -12.91 -5.58 -7.33
N LEU A 106 -11.93 -4.96 -6.67
CA LEU A 106 -12.14 -3.79 -5.82
C LEU A 106 -12.78 -2.64 -6.59
N MET A 107 -12.32 -2.39 -7.82
CA MET A 107 -12.85 -1.31 -8.65
C MET A 107 -14.31 -1.56 -9.06
N LEU A 108 -14.68 -2.78 -9.45
CA LEU A 108 -16.08 -3.11 -9.75
C LEU A 108 -16.97 -2.97 -8.53
N GLN A 109 -16.52 -3.40 -7.35
CA GLN A 109 -17.29 -3.23 -6.10
C GLN A 109 -17.45 -1.76 -5.71
N ALA A 110 -16.38 -0.95 -5.82
CA ALA A 110 -16.43 0.50 -5.54
C ALA A 110 -17.37 1.25 -6.50
N LEU A 111 -17.27 0.95 -7.80
CA LEU A 111 -18.16 1.56 -8.79
C LEU A 111 -19.62 1.14 -8.61
N PHE A 112 -19.86 -0.10 -8.18
CA PHE A 112 -21.22 -0.56 -7.85
C PHE A 112 -21.78 0.21 -6.66
N GLY A 113 -21.02 0.39 -5.57
CA GLY A 113 -21.43 1.20 -4.42
C GLY A 113 -21.79 2.63 -4.82
N LEU A 114 -20.96 3.27 -5.64
CA LEU A 114 -21.21 4.61 -6.18
C LEU A 114 -22.46 4.64 -7.09
N ALA A 115 -22.61 3.66 -8.00
CA ALA A 115 -23.76 3.59 -8.89
C ALA A 115 -25.10 3.43 -8.14
N ASN A 116 -25.12 2.69 -7.02
CA ASN A 116 -26.28 2.55 -6.17
C ASN A 116 -26.63 3.83 -5.41
N GLN A 117 -25.67 4.74 -5.21
CA GLN A 117 -25.90 6.08 -4.68
C GLN A 117 -26.38 7.08 -5.76
N GLY A 118 -26.61 6.61 -6.99
CA GLY A 118 -27.04 7.44 -8.13
C GLY A 118 -25.89 8.14 -8.85
N VAL A 119 -24.64 7.80 -8.55
CA VAL A 119 -23.45 8.34 -9.24
C VAL A 119 -23.28 7.60 -10.56
N ARG A 120 -23.17 8.35 -11.65
CA ARG A 120 -22.91 7.76 -12.99
C ARG A 120 -21.43 7.42 -13.12
N VAL A 121 -21.12 6.15 -13.30
CA VAL A 121 -19.75 5.64 -13.31
C VAL A 121 -19.41 4.97 -14.64
N LEU A 122 -18.17 5.12 -15.10
CA LEU A 122 -17.68 4.49 -16.33
C LEU A 122 -16.44 3.63 -16.04
N TYR A 123 -16.53 2.35 -16.46
CA TYR A 123 -15.42 1.40 -16.42
C TYR A 123 -14.91 1.15 -17.84
N VAL A 124 -13.68 1.56 -18.10
CA VAL A 124 -12.98 1.34 -19.38
C VAL A 124 -12.02 0.17 -19.20
N SER A 125 -12.22 -0.88 -19.97
CA SER A 125 -11.34 -2.05 -19.96
C SER A 125 -10.53 -2.14 -21.25
N GLY A 126 -9.23 -2.29 -21.11
CA GLY A 126 -8.34 -2.60 -22.22
C GLY A 126 -7.96 -4.08 -22.33
N GLU A 127 -8.44 -4.92 -21.41
CA GLU A 127 -8.06 -6.34 -21.34
C GLU A 127 -9.25 -7.28 -21.49
N GLU A 128 -10.41 -6.90 -20.95
CA GLU A 128 -11.59 -7.76 -20.91
C GLU A 128 -12.72 -7.20 -21.79
N SER A 129 -13.47 -8.12 -22.40
CA SER A 129 -14.69 -7.77 -23.12
C SER A 129 -15.83 -7.40 -22.16
N PRO A 130 -16.85 -6.63 -22.61
CA PRO A 130 -18.01 -6.31 -21.78
C PRO A 130 -18.73 -7.55 -21.22
N GLN A 131 -18.74 -8.66 -21.99
CA GLN A 131 -19.34 -9.92 -21.55
C GLN A 131 -18.56 -10.56 -20.38
N GLN A 132 -17.22 -10.53 -20.42
CA GLN A 132 -16.38 -11.04 -19.32
C GLN A 132 -16.56 -10.20 -18.06
N ILE A 133 -16.61 -8.88 -18.19
CA ILE A 133 -16.87 -7.97 -17.07
C ILE A 133 -18.28 -8.22 -16.51
N ARG A 134 -19.27 -8.44 -17.36
CA ARG A 134 -20.65 -8.75 -16.93
C ARG A 134 -20.71 -10.05 -16.12
N LEU A 135 -20.07 -11.14 -16.60
CA LEU A 135 -20.01 -12.41 -15.86
C LEU A 135 -19.32 -12.25 -14.50
N ARG A 136 -18.23 -11.45 -14.46
CA ARG A 136 -17.56 -11.13 -13.20
C ARG A 136 -18.49 -10.35 -12.27
N SER A 137 -19.17 -9.32 -12.77
CA SER A 137 -20.09 -8.50 -11.99
C SER A 137 -21.26 -9.31 -11.44
N GLU A 138 -21.79 -10.29 -12.18
CA GLU A 138 -22.84 -11.21 -11.70
C GLU A 138 -22.35 -12.06 -10.53
N ARG A 139 -21.13 -12.62 -10.63
CA ARG A 139 -20.52 -13.39 -9.54
C ARG A 139 -20.28 -12.55 -8.28
N LEU A 140 -19.91 -11.27 -8.46
CA LEU A 140 -19.66 -10.31 -7.38
C LEU A 140 -20.93 -9.64 -6.84
N GLY A 141 -22.09 -9.85 -7.48
CA GLY A 141 -23.30 -9.11 -7.15
C GLY A 141 -23.24 -7.60 -7.45
N THR A 142 -22.37 -7.19 -8.38
CA THR A 142 -22.10 -5.76 -8.67
C THR A 142 -22.77 -5.27 -9.98
N VAL A 143 -23.97 -5.72 -10.24
CA VAL A 143 -24.74 -5.32 -11.43
C VAL A 143 -25.61 -4.12 -11.12
N SER A 144 -25.38 -3.00 -11.81
CA SER A 144 -26.17 -1.76 -11.66
C SER A 144 -26.34 -1.05 -13.00
N PRO A 145 -27.52 -0.45 -13.28
CA PRO A 145 -27.74 0.33 -14.51
C PRO A 145 -26.88 1.61 -14.57
N GLY A 146 -26.43 2.12 -13.42
CA GLY A 146 -25.53 3.29 -13.35
C GLY A 146 -24.05 2.97 -13.64
N LEU A 147 -23.69 1.68 -13.74
CA LEU A 147 -22.35 1.22 -14.07
C LEU A 147 -22.22 0.98 -15.57
N LEU A 148 -21.65 1.95 -16.28
CA LEU A 148 -21.36 1.85 -17.71
C LEU A 148 -20.03 1.15 -17.94
N VAL A 149 -19.94 0.28 -18.94
CA VAL A 149 -18.74 -0.48 -19.30
C VAL A 149 -18.44 -0.32 -20.77
N VAL A 150 -17.18 -0.07 -21.11
CA VAL A 150 -16.69 -0.04 -22.48
C VAL A 150 -15.36 -0.80 -22.58
N SER A 151 -15.19 -1.57 -23.66
CA SER A 151 -13.90 -2.20 -24.00
C SER A 151 -13.27 -1.37 -25.12
N GLU A 152 -12.26 -0.59 -24.75
CA GLU A 152 -11.56 0.33 -25.66
C GLU A 152 -10.12 0.56 -25.16
N VAL A 153 -9.20 0.72 -26.10
CA VAL A 153 -7.78 0.99 -25.83
C VAL A 153 -7.31 2.32 -26.44
N ASP A 154 -8.00 2.82 -27.46
CA ASP A 154 -7.64 4.06 -28.12
C ASP A 154 -8.02 5.28 -27.27
N MET A 155 -7.03 6.09 -26.93
CA MET A 155 -7.22 7.25 -26.04
C MET A 155 -8.17 8.31 -26.59
N ASP A 156 -8.23 8.49 -27.91
CA ASP A 156 -9.13 9.48 -28.51
C ASP A 156 -10.57 9.02 -28.41
N SER A 157 -10.84 7.73 -28.70
CA SER A 157 -12.14 7.10 -28.52
C SER A 157 -12.62 7.12 -27.07
N ILE A 158 -11.70 6.84 -26.12
CA ILE A 158 -12.00 6.89 -24.69
C ILE A 158 -12.41 8.31 -24.28
N LEU A 159 -11.64 9.34 -24.67
CA LEU A 159 -11.94 10.74 -24.32
C LEU A 159 -13.24 11.22 -24.94
N ALA A 160 -13.57 10.78 -26.18
CA ALA A 160 -14.84 11.07 -26.80
C ALA A 160 -16.01 10.43 -26.04
N THR A 161 -15.85 9.18 -25.58
CA THR A 161 -16.84 8.47 -24.75
C THR A 161 -17.04 9.18 -23.41
N ILE A 162 -15.97 9.62 -22.74
CA ILE A 162 -16.07 10.39 -21.48
C ILE A 162 -16.85 11.70 -21.71
N GLN A 163 -16.61 12.36 -22.84
CA GLN A 163 -17.29 13.62 -23.16
C GLN A 163 -18.79 13.41 -23.47
N SER A 164 -19.17 12.32 -24.15
CA SER A 164 -20.57 12.01 -24.46
C SER A 164 -21.35 11.51 -23.24
N GLU A 165 -20.74 10.61 -22.46
CA GLU A 165 -21.40 9.96 -21.33
C GLU A 165 -21.37 10.79 -20.04
N THR A 166 -20.46 11.77 -19.93
CA THR A 166 -20.28 12.63 -18.77
C THR A 166 -20.31 11.90 -17.43
N PRO A 167 -19.46 10.87 -17.21
CA PRO A 167 -19.43 10.13 -15.97
C PRO A 167 -18.94 11.02 -14.82
N GLN A 168 -19.36 10.70 -13.60
CA GLN A 168 -18.90 11.38 -12.38
C GLN A 168 -17.68 10.69 -11.76
N VAL A 169 -17.44 9.42 -12.10
CA VAL A 169 -16.24 8.66 -11.72
C VAL A 169 -15.80 7.78 -12.88
N LEU A 170 -14.51 7.67 -13.09
CA LEU A 170 -13.88 6.90 -14.16
C LEU A 170 -12.89 5.87 -13.62
N VAL A 171 -12.90 4.67 -14.21
CA VAL A 171 -11.85 3.65 -14.01
C VAL A 171 -11.26 3.27 -15.35
N ILE A 172 -9.93 3.23 -15.43
CA ILE A 172 -9.16 2.71 -16.59
C ILE A 172 -8.43 1.44 -16.14
N ASP A 173 -8.80 0.29 -16.71
CA ASP A 173 -8.24 -1.04 -16.37
C ASP A 173 -7.78 -1.80 -17.62
N SER A 174 -6.47 -1.83 -17.90
CA SER A 174 -5.34 -1.22 -17.22
C SER A 174 -4.72 -0.08 -18.03
N ILE A 175 -4.01 0.82 -17.35
CA ILE A 175 -3.31 1.92 -18.02
C ILE A 175 -2.23 1.44 -19.00
N GLN A 176 -1.70 0.22 -18.80
CA GLN A 176 -0.70 -0.37 -19.67
C GLN A 176 -1.24 -0.77 -21.06
N THR A 177 -2.53 -1.01 -21.18
CA THR A 177 -3.16 -1.40 -22.45
C THR A 177 -3.58 -0.19 -23.30
N MET A 178 -3.58 1.00 -22.71
CA MET A 178 -3.99 2.22 -23.39
C MET A 178 -3.02 2.58 -24.51
N TYR A 179 -3.58 3.03 -25.63
CA TYR A 179 -2.87 3.32 -26.85
C TYR A 179 -3.20 4.73 -27.36
N ASN A 180 -2.17 5.46 -27.74
CA ASN A 180 -2.26 6.74 -28.41
C ASN A 180 -1.69 6.58 -29.84
N ALA A 181 -2.54 6.72 -30.84
CA ALA A 181 -2.17 6.54 -32.25
C ALA A 181 -1.12 7.55 -32.75
N GLU A 182 -0.97 8.70 -32.08
CA GLU A 182 0.03 9.71 -32.43
C GLU A 182 1.47 9.28 -32.08
N LEU A 183 1.62 8.30 -31.18
CA LEU A 183 2.92 7.77 -30.79
C LEU A 183 3.26 6.52 -31.61
N ALA A 184 4.46 6.48 -32.16
CA ALA A 184 4.93 5.33 -32.94
C ALA A 184 5.41 4.15 -32.06
N SER A 185 5.35 4.26 -30.75
CA SER A 185 5.74 3.23 -29.80
C SER A 185 4.66 2.19 -29.59
N ALA A 186 5.05 0.97 -29.25
CA ALA A 186 4.11 -0.13 -29.01
C ALA A 186 3.23 0.11 -27.76
N PRO A 187 2.00 -0.44 -27.71
CA PRO A 187 1.19 -0.47 -26.50
C PRO A 187 1.99 -1.04 -25.31
N GLY A 188 1.79 -0.49 -24.11
CA GLY A 188 2.50 -0.91 -22.91
C GLY A 188 3.92 -0.33 -22.75
N SER A 189 4.45 0.37 -23.76
CA SER A 189 5.73 1.09 -23.63
C SER A 189 5.61 2.25 -22.64
N VAL A 190 6.74 2.67 -22.05
CA VAL A 190 6.79 3.79 -21.10
C VAL A 190 6.20 5.07 -21.68
N SER A 191 6.48 5.35 -22.93
CA SER A 191 5.97 6.54 -23.63
C SER A 191 4.45 6.51 -23.81
N GLN A 192 3.86 5.36 -24.17
CA GLN A 192 2.41 5.19 -24.28
C GLN A 192 1.72 5.37 -22.93
N VAL A 193 2.21 4.68 -21.89
CA VAL A 193 1.66 4.75 -20.53
C VAL A 193 1.73 6.17 -19.97
N ARG A 194 2.87 6.85 -20.17
CA ARG A 194 3.07 8.23 -19.70
C ARG A 194 2.12 9.19 -20.41
N GLU A 195 2.04 9.14 -21.72
CA GLU A 195 1.18 10.04 -22.51
C GLU A 195 -0.30 9.82 -22.19
N SER A 196 -0.75 8.57 -22.10
CA SER A 196 -2.12 8.23 -21.69
C SER A 196 -2.45 8.79 -20.31
N ALA A 197 -1.53 8.66 -19.36
CA ALA A 197 -1.71 9.19 -18.01
C ALA A 197 -1.74 10.74 -17.98
N VAL A 198 -0.92 11.42 -18.80
CA VAL A 198 -0.96 12.89 -18.95
C VAL A 198 -2.31 13.36 -19.47
N ARG A 199 -2.82 12.72 -20.52
CA ARG A 199 -4.12 13.06 -21.12
C ARG A 199 -5.27 12.86 -20.12
N LEU A 200 -5.27 11.75 -19.40
CA LEU A 200 -6.25 11.46 -18.34
C LEU A 200 -6.15 12.44 -17.16
N MET A 201 -4.94 12.83 -16.76
CA MET A 201 -4.73 13.83 -15.72
C MET A 201 -5.29 15.20 -16.12
N LEU A 202 -5.02 15.64 -17.35
CA LEU A 202 -5.55 16.91 -17.85
C LEU A 202 -7.07 16.88 -17.95
N MET A 203 -7.63 15.76 -18.43
CA MET A 203 -9.08 15.55 -18.48
C MET A 203 -9.69 15.60 -17.08
N ALA A 204 -9.17 14.83 -16.12
CA ALA A 204 -9.66 14.78 -14.75
C ALA A 204 -9.68 16.18 -14.09
N LYS A 205 -8.57 16.92 -14.19
CA LYS A 205 -8.46 18.27 -13.65
C LYS A 205 -9.40 19.29 -14.32
N LYS A 206 -9.63 19.15 -15.63
CA LYS A 206 -10.53 20.03 -16.39
C LYS A 206 -11.99 19.77 -16.08
N THR A 207 -12.37 18.50 -15.92
CA THR A 207 -13.79 18.08 -15.80
C THR A 207 -14.23 17.88 -14.34
N GLY A 208 -13.29 17.81 -13.40
CA GLY A 208 -13.58 17.44 -12.01
C GLY A 208 -13.86 15.95 -11.80
N ILE A 209 -13.67 15.09 -12.80
CA ILE A 209 -13.95 13.65 -12.72
C ILE A 209 -12.80 12.93 -12.00
N PRO A 210 -13.00 12.37 -10.78
CA PRO A 210 -12.01 11.51 -10.15
C PRO A 210 -11.81 10.25 -11.00
N THR A 211 -10.55 9.92 -11.25
CA THR A 211 -10.17 8.88 -12.20
C THR A 211 -9.20 7.89 -11.56
N PHE A 212 -9.60 6.62 -11.54
CA PHE A 212 -8.73 5.52 -11.14
C PHE A 212 -7.95 4.96 -12.34
N LEU A 213 -6.66 4.79 -12.15
CA LEU A 213 -5.77 4.06 -13.06
C LEU A 213 -5.38 2.75 -12.40
N VAL A 214 -5.82 1.63 -12.97
CA VAL A 214 -5.36 0.31 -12.54
C VAL A 214 -4.05 -0.01 -13.26
N GLY A 215 -3.02 -0.42 -12.48
CA GLY A 215 -1.71 -0.75 -13.01
C GLY A 215 -1.15 -2.05 -12.45
N HIS A 216 -0.40 -2.79 -13.26
CA HIS A 216 0.33 -3.98 -12.83
C HIS A 216 1.75 -3.62 -12.42
N VAL A 217 2.17 -4.07 -11.23
CA VAL A 217 3.54 -3.95 -10.72
C VAL A 217 4.14 -5.34 -10.67
N THR A 218 5.34 -5.53 -11.20
CA THR A 218 6.09 -6.77 -10.97
C THR A 218 6.98 -6.64 -9.74
N LYS A 219 7.20 -7.77 -9.04
CA LYS A 219 8.04 -7.87 -7.82
C LYS A 219 9.45 -7.28 -8.01
N ASP A 220 9.96 -7.30 -9.24
CA ASP A 220 11.28 -6.78 -9.57
C ASP A 220 11.30 -5.31 -10.02
N GLY A 221 10.16 -4.64 -10.02
CA GLY A 221 10.04 -3.24 -10.48
C GLY A 221 10.40 -3.04 -11.95
N ALA A 222 10.42 -4.13 -12.76
CA ALA A 222 11.00 -4.17 -14.10
C ALA A 222 10.01 -3.84 -15.23
N ILE A 223 8.69 -3.77 -14.97
CA ILE A 223 7.74 -3.34 -16.01
C ILE A 223 7.51 -1.83 -15.88
N ALA A 224 7.75 -1.15 -16.98
CA ALA A 224 7.52 0.27 -17.15
C ALA A 224 6.09 0.67 -16.80
N GLY A 225 5.93 1.51 -15.80
CA GLY A 225 4.62 2.11 -15.53
C GLY A 225 4.45 2.68 -14.12
N PRO A 226 4.26 1.88 -13.06
CA PRO A 226 3.80 2.45 -11.79
C PRO A 226 4.74 3.47 -11.16
N LYS A 227 6.05 3.22 -11.10
CA LYS A 227 7.01 4.20 -10.53
C LYS A 227 7.07 5.51 -11.32
N LEU A 228 6.93 5.45 -12.64
CA LEU A 228 6.85 6.65 -13.47
C LEU A 228 5.56 7.44 -13.18
N LEU A 229 4.44 6.74 -12.99
CA LEU A 229 3.14 7.34 -12.72
C LEU A 229 3.02 7.91 -11.31
N GLU A 230 3.76 7.39 -10.31
CA GLU A 230 3.71 7.88 -8.93
C GLU A 230 3.92 9.39 -8.81
N HIS A 231 4.79 9.96 -9.65
CA HIS A 231 5.04 11.40 -9.65
C HIS A 231 3.91 12.21 -10.29
N MET A 232 3.15 11.60 -11.19
CA MET A 232 2.12 12.28 -12.00
C MET A 232 0.74 12.25 -11.36
N VAL A 233 0.44 11.23 -10.55
CA VAL A 233 -0.85 11.06 -9.89
C VAL A 233 -0.92 11.75 -8.53
N ASP A 234 -2.12 12.02 -8.04
CA ASP A 234 -2.35 12.67 -6.75
C ASP A 234 -2.32 11.66 -5.59
N THR A 235 -2.82 10.45 -5.82
CA THR A 235 -2.86 9.36 -4.84
C THR A 235 -2.29 8.08 -5.45
N VAL A 236 -1.49 7.33 -4.69
CA VAL A 236 -0.96 6.01 -5.06
C VAL A 236 -1.35 5.03 -3.99
N LEU A 237 -2.12 4.02 -4.39
CA LEU A 237 -2.52 2.90 -3.55
C LEU A 237 -1.85 1.63 -4.07
N TYR A 238 -1.15 0.90 -3.20
CA TYR A 238 -0.61 -0.41 -3.52
C TYR A 238 -1.42 -1.50 -2.85
N PHE A 239 -1.84 -2.47 -3.66
CA PHE A 239 -2.51 -3.67 -3.19
C PHE A 239 -1.46 -4.74 -2.93
N GLU A 240 -1.25 -5.04 -1.66
CA GLU A 240 -0.24 -5.97 -1.14
C GLU A 240 -0.91 -7.25 -0.63
N GLY A 241 -0.21 -8.37 -0.71
CA GLY A 241 -0.65 -9.65 -0.16
C GLY A 241 -0.10 -10.81 -0.97
N ASP A 242 -0.06 -11.99 -0.37
CA ASP A 242 0.28 -13.24 -1.06
C ASP A 242 -1.03 -13.88 -1.56
N ARG A 243 -1.01 -14.51 -2.74
CA ARG A 243 -2.16 -15.21 -3.31
C ARG A 243 -2.65 -16.36 -2.42
N ASN A 244 -1.77 -16.89 -1.58
CA ASN A 244 -2.08 -17.98 -0.65
C ASN A 244 -2.62 -17.49 0.70
N HIS A 245 -2.59 -16.18 0.98
CA HIS A 245 -3.17 -15.63 2.19
C HIS A 245 -4.59 -15.12 1.95
N MET A 246 -5.44 -15.22 2.97
CA MET A 246 -6.84 -14.76 2.89
C MET A 246 -6.93 -13.22 2.82
N PHE A 247 -5.98 -12.53 3.44
CA PHE A 247 -6.02 -11.07 3.58
C PHE A 247 -5.25 -10.34 2.49
N ARG A 248 -5.77 -9.15 2.15
CA ARG A 248 -5.18 -8.19 1.22
C ARG A 248 -5.11 -6.84 1.91
N ILE A 249 -3.98 -6.15 1.74
CA ILE A 249 -3.76 -4.83 2.32
C ILE A 249 -3.67 -3.82 1.19
N LEU A 250 -4.50 -2.80 1.23
CA LEU A 250 -4.43 -1.65 0.34
C LEU A 250 -3.70 -0.52 1.07
N ARG A 251 -2.50 -0.20 0.66
CA ARG A 251 -1.64 0.80 1.30
C ARG A 251 -1.56 2.09 0.50
N ALA A 252 -1.80 3.22 1.14
CA ALA A 252 -1.59 4.55 0.57
C ALA A 252 -0.10 4.93 0.67
N VAL A 253 0.64 4.84 -0.45
CA VAL A 253 2.07 5.22 -0.52
C VAL A 253 2.24 6.71 -0.77
N LYS A 254 1.29 7.31 -1.50
CA LYS A 254 1.20 8.75 -1.74
C LYS A 254 -0.24 9.18 -1.63
N ASN A 255 -0.50 10.27 -0.91
CA ASN A 255 -1.83 10.88 -0.84
C ASN A 255 -1.70 12.38 -0.61
N ARG A 256 -2.18 13.20 -1.55
CA ARG A 256 -2.20 14.67 -1.42
C ARG A 256 -3.37 15.19 -0.59
N PHE A 257 -4.37 14.34 -0.35
CA PHE A 257 -5.64 14.70 0.27
C PHE A 257 -5.87 14.00 1.62
N GLY A 258 -4.88 13.26 2.09
CA GLY A 258 -4.94 12.52 3.34
C GLY A 258 -3.57 12.07 3.84
N SER A 259 -3.57 11.28 4.89
CA SER A 259 -2.35 10.68 5.44
C SER A 259 -1.74 9.68 4.47
N THR A 260 -0.43 9.62 4.39
CA THR A 260 0.30 8.53 3.75
C THR A 260 0.45 7.36 4.72
N ASN A 261 0.66 6.15 4.18
CA ASN A 261 0.73 4.89 4.92
C ASN A 261 -0.58 4.43 5.57
N GLU A 262 -1.71 5.12 5.33
CA GLU A 262 -3.01 4.56 5.69
C GLU A 262 -3.23 3.23 4.98
N ILE A 263 -3.86 2.29 5.68
CA ILE A 263 -4.18 1.00 5.10
C ILE A 263 -5.67 0.70 5.16
N GLY A 264 -6.14 0.01 4.10
CA GLY A 264 -7.40 -0.74 4.09
C GLY A 264 -7.10 -2.24 4.13
N VAL A 265 -7.83 -2.99 4.93
CA VAL A 265 -7.66 -4.43 5.07
C VAL A 265 -8.89 -5.15 4.53
N PHE A 266 -8.65 -6.11 3.64
CA PHE A 266 -9.69 -6.87 2.96
C PHE A 266 -9.45 -8.36 3.10
N GLU A 267 -10.53 -9.13 3.13
CA GLU A 267 -10.53 -10.59 3.01
C GLU A 267 -11.01 -10.97 1.61
N MET A 268 -10.27 -11.87 0.93
CA MET A 268 -10.69 -12.36 -0.39
C MET A 268 -11.63 -13.56 -0.21
N LYS A 269 -12.86 -13.42 -0.70
CA LYS A 269 -13.89 -14.47 -0.70
C LYS A 269 -14.35 -14.80 -2.11
N ASP A 270 -15.16 -15.84 -2.26
CA ASP A 270 -15.73 -16.24 -3.56
C ASP A 270 -16.58 -15.12 -4.19
N GLN A 271 -17.25 -14.34 -3.36
CA GLN A 271 -18.08 -13.21 -3.76
C GLN A 271 -17.33 -11.88 -3.91
N GLY A 272 -15.99 -11.87 -3.77
CA GLY A 272 -15.16 -10.67 -3.92
C GLY A 272 -14.36 -10.34 -2.67
N LEU A 273 -14.13 -9.05 -2.47
CA LEU A 273 -13.38 -8.50 -1.35
C LEU A 273 -14.34 -8.01 -0.27
N ASP A 274 -14.22 -8.56 0.92
CA ASP A 274 -14.93 -8.09 2.10
C ASP A 274 -14.00 -7.22 2.96
N GLU A 275 -14.56 -6.19 3.55
CA GLU A 275 -13.84 -5.29 4.45
C GLU A 275 -13.57 -5.94 5.80
N VAL A 276 -12.35 -5.79 6.29
CA VAL A 276 -11.97 -6.23 7.65
C VAL A 276 -12.05 -5.04 8.60
N ALA A 277 -13.22 -4.84 9.20
CA ALA A 277 -13.45 -3.72 10.12
C ALA A 277 -12.53 -3.74 11.36
N ASN A 278 -12.16 -4.92 11.83
CA ASN A 278 -11.24 -5.08 12.95
C ASN A 278 -10.09 -6.04 12.62
N PRO A 279 -9.01 -5.56 11.97
CA PRO A 279 -7.85 -6.39 11.65
C PRO A 279 -7.19 -7.02 12.89
N SER A 280 -7.13 -6.31 14.01
CA SER A 280 -6.57 -6.83 15.27
C SER A 280 -7.28 -8.11 15.74
N ALA A 281 -8.63 -8.13 15.65
CA ALA A 281 -9.40 -9.31 16.03
C ALA A 281 -9.10 -10.50 15.13
N VAL A 282 -8.95 -10.24 13.82
CA VAL A 282 -8.68 -11.28 12.83
C VAL A 282 -7.27 -11.85 13.01
N PHE A 283 -6.26 -11.01 13.14
CA PHE A 283 -4.86 -11.47 13.31
C PHE A 283 -4.59 -12.19 14.64
N LEU A 284 -5.46 -12.00 15.63
CA LEU A 284 -5.37 -12.67 16.92
C LEU A 284 -6.35 -13.83 17.11
N SER A 285 -7.25 -14.09 16.14
CA SER A 285 -8.34 -15.06 16.27
C SER A 285 -7.86 -16.51 16.52
N GLU A 286 -6.74 -16.90 15.92
CA GLU A 286 -6.17 -18.26 16.02
C GLU A 286 -4.99 -18.33 17.00
N ARG A 287 -4.78 -17.28 17.81
CA ARG A 287 -3.67 -17.25 18.77
C ARG A 287 -3.80 -18.38 19.80
N PRO A 288 -2.80 -19.25 19.93
CA PRO A 288 -2.82 -20.30 20.94
C PRO A 288 -2.69 -19.69 22.35
N ALA A 289 -3.55 -20.14 23.27
CA ALA A 289 -3.44 -19.74 24.67
C ALA A 289 -2.26 -20.46 25.32
N ASN A 290 -1.45 -19.74 26.09
CA ASN A 290 -0.35 -20.27 26.90
C ASN A 290 0.72 -21.05 26.11
N ALA A 291 0.98 -20.69 24.86
CA ALA A 291 2.07 -21.25 24.08
C ALA A 291 3.36 -20.47 24.25
N PRO A 292 4.50 -21.10 24.58
CA PRO A 292 5.79 -20.45 24.52
C PRO A 292 6.11 -19.92 23.13
N GLY A 293 6.80 -18.78 23.03
CA GLY A 293 7.19 -18.19 21.77
C GLY A 293 6.16 -17.26 21.13
N SER A 294 5.00 -17.04 21.77
CA SER A 294 3.98 -16.08 21.29
C SER A 294 3.99 -14.78 22.09
N ALA A 295 4.13 -13.65 21.41
CA ALA A 295 4.02 -12.30 22.00
C ALA A 295 3.08 -11.44 21.15
N VAL A 296 2.24 -10.62 21.81
CA VAL A 296 1.37 -9.65 21.15
C VAL A 296 1.95 -8.26 21.26
N THR A 297 1.89 -7.52 20.18
CA THR A 297 2.29 -6.11 20.09
C THR A 297 1.30 -5.30 19.29
N ALA A 298 1.38 -3.97 19.38
CA ALA A 298 0.62 -3.06 18.54
C ALA A 298 1.56 -2.38 17.55
N SER A 299 1.47 -2.73 16.27
CA SER A 299 2.11 -2.03 15.17
C SER A 299 1.24 -0.88 14.70
N LEU A 300 1.86 0.19 14.20
CA LEU A 300 1.16 1.32 13.61
C LEU A 300 1.27 1.26 12.10
N GLU A 301 0.13 1.18 11.46
CA GLU A 301 0.02 1.26 10.01
C GLU A 301 -0.69 2.56 9.64
N GLY A 302 0.07 3.54 9.14
CA GLY A 302 -0.41 4.92 8.99
C GLY A 302 -0.76 5.53 10.34
N THR A 303 -2.03 5.85 10.54
CA THR A 303 -2.57 6.34 11.81
C THR A 303 -3.25 5.25 12.65
N ARG A 304 -3.43 4.04 12.09
CA ARG A 304 -4.18 2.94 12.70
C ARG A 304 -3.28 1.98 13.48
N PRO A 305 -3.44 1.85 14.80
CA PRO A 305 -2.80 0.77 15.53
C PRO A 305 -3.48 -0.56 15.22
N ILE A 306 -2.67 -1.59 14.98
CA ILE A 306 -3.13 -2.96 14.72
C ILE A 306 -2.37 -3.90 15.65
N LEU A 307 -3.10 -4.73 16.38
CA LEU A 307 -2.48 -5.78 17.18
C LEU A 307 -2.10 -6.95 16.29
N VAL A 308 -0.87 -7.39 16.45
CA VAL A 308 -0.30 -8.54 15.73
C VAL A 308 0.35 -9.50 16.71
N GLU A 309 0.29 -10.78 16.41
CA GLU A 309 1.04 -11.81 17.11
C GLU A 309 2.38 -12.02 16.41
N LEU A 310 3.45 -12.00 17.21
CA LEU A 310 4.79 -12.41 16.80
C LEU A 310 5.06 -13.79 17.38
N GLN A 311 5.37 -14.73 16.51
CA GLN A 311 5.71 -16.11 16.88
C GLN A 311 7.22 -16.32 16.69
N ALA A 312 7.88 -16.90 17.69
CA ALA A 312 9.28 -17.27 17.67
C ALA A 312 9.45 -18.75 18.06
N LEU A 313 10.34 -19.44 17.36
CA LEU A 313 10.82 -20.76 17.72
C LEU A 313 12.35 -20.72 17.83
N ALA A 314 12.87 -20.93 19.03
CA ALA A 314 14.28 -21.11 19.29
C ALA A 314 14.56 -22.59 19.53
N SER A 315 15.33 -23.23 18.65
CA SER A 315 15.67 -24.66 18.72
C SER A 315 17.17 -24.83 18.70
N SER A 316 17.71 -25.73 19.52
CA SER A 316 19.15 -26.02 19.51
C SER A 316 19.59 -26.47 18.13
N THR A 317 20.67 -25.87 17.58
CA THR A 317 21.19 -26.25 16.27
C THR A 317 22.01 -27.52 16.36
N SER A 318 21.78 -28.44 15.42
CA SER A 318 22.57 -29.64 15.26
C SER A 318 23.73 -29.45 14.26
N PHE A 319 23.77 -28.33 13.53
CA PHE A 319 24.73 -28.02 12.46
C PHE A 319 25.44 -26.73 12.80
N GLY A 320 26.75 -26.73 12.87
CA GLY A 320 27.61 -25.67 13.35
C GLY A 320 27.31 -24.18 13.02
N THR A 321 26.41 -23.88 12.09
CA THR A 321 25.97 -22.50 11.77
C THR A 321 24.46 -22.34 12.04
N PRO A 322 24.05 -21.52 13.01
CA PRO A 322 22.66 -21.29 13.35
C PRO A 322 21.87 -20.68 12.18
N ARG A 323 20.66 -21.16 11.96
CA ARG A 323 19.74 -20.65 10.93
C ARG A 323 18.90 -19.51 11.48
N ARG A 324 18.65 -18.53 10.64
CA ARG A 324 17.72 -17.40 10.93
C ARG A 324 16.71 -17.32 9.80
N THR A 325 15.49 -17.79 10.05
CA THR A 325 14.38 -17.70 9.08
C THR A 325 13.32 -16.78 9.63
N ILE A 326 13.16 -15.63 9.00
CA ILE A 326 12.32 -14.54 9.48
C ILE A 326 11.28 -14.20 8.42
N LEU A 327 10.01 -14.27 8.79
CA LEU A 327 8.87 -13.94 7.94
C LEU A 327 8.11 -12.75 8.54
N GLY A 328 7.85 -11.74 7.73
CA GLY A 328 7.09 -10.56 8.14
C GLY A 328 7.87 -9.50 8.92
N LEU A 329 9.14 -9.73 9.26
CA LEU A 329 10.03 -8.79 9.98
C LEU A 329 11.33 -8.58 9.19
N ASP A 330 12.11 -7.53 9.55
CA ASP A 330 13.46 -7.35 9.02
C ASP A 330 14.44 -8.35 9.66
N PRO A 331 15.07 -9.26 8.87
CA PRO A 331 16.04 -10.23 9.40
C PRO A 331 17.24 -9.58 10.08
N ASN A 332 17.72 -8.41 9.60
CA ASN A 332 18.84 -7.70 10.21
C ASN A 332 18.46 -7.15 11.59
N ARG A 333 17.23 -6.64 11.73
CA ARG A 333 16.74 -6.15 13.02
C ARG A 333 16.65 -7.28 14.05
N VAL A 334 16.09 -8.42 13.65
CA VAL A 334 16.02 -9.61 14.53
C VAL A 334 17.42 -10.10 14.93
N ALA A 335 18.39 -10.09 14.01
CA ALA A 335 19.77 -10.46 14.32
C ALA A 335 20.42 -9.53 15.34
N LEU A 336 20.20 -8.21 15.22
CA LEU A 336 20.67 -7.22 16.18
C LEU A 336 20.05 -7.43 17.56
N LEU A 337 18.74 -7.66 17.63
CA LEU A 337 18.03 -7.93 18.88
C LEU A 337 18.50 -9.22 19.56
N ALA A 338 18.76 -10.28 18.79
CA ALA A 338 19.35 -11.51 19.31
C ALA A 338 20.73 -11.27 19.95
N ALA A 339 21.58 -10.43 19.34
CA ALA A 339 22.87 -10.05 19.92
C ALA A 339 22.70 -9.22 21.23
N VAL A 340 21.71 -8.34 21.29
CA VAL A 340 21.36 -7.61 22.53
C VAL A 340 20.92 -8.58 23.61
N MET A 341 20.07 -9.56 23.32
CA MET A 341 19.61 -10.58 24.25
C MET A 341 20.76 -11.42 24.79
N GLU A 342 21.69 -11.80 23.94
CA GLU A 342 22.88 -12.55 24.35
C GLU A 342 23.72 -11.76 25.34
N LYS A 343 23.96 -10.47 25.06
CA LYS A 343 24.79 -9.61 25.90
C LYS A 343 24.09 -9.16 27.19
N GLN A 344 22.81 -8.83 27.13
CA GLN A 344 22.09 -8.20 28.24
C GLN A 344 21.30 -9.19 29.10
N LEU A 345 20.82 -10.29 28.51
CA LEU A 345 20.04 -11.31 29.23
C LEU A 345 20.84 -12.59 29.48
N GLY A 346 22.07 -12.71 28.97
CA GLY A 346 22.89 -13.92 29.11
C GLY A 346 22.33 -15.14 28.37
N MET A 347 21.45 -14.94 27.40
CA MET A 347 20.86 -16.01 26.60
C MET A 347 21.81 -16.42 25.49
N HIS A 348 22.35 -17.62 25.53
CA HIS A 348 23.32 -18.12 24.56
C HIS A 348 22.65 -18.55 23.24
N LEU A 349 22.16 -17.58 22.47
CA LEU A 349 21.42 -17.79 21.21
C LEU A 349 22.30 -18.19 20.02
N MET A 350 23.63 -18.11 20.14
CA MET A 350 24.56 -18.56 19.09
C MET A 350 24.51 -20.08 18.82
N GLY A 351 23.99 -20.87 19.76
CA GLY A 351 23.76 -22.30 19.59
C GLY A 351 22.33 -22.68 19.16
N TYR A 352 21.51 -21.71 18.77
CA TYR A 352 20.10 -21.94 18.46
C TYR A 352 19.73 -21.43 17.08
N ASP A 353 18.96 -22.23 16.37
CA ASP A 353 18.20 -21.80 15.20
C ASP A 353 17.03 -20.91 15.68
N ILE A 354 16.80 -19.79 15.02
CA ILE A 354 15.68 -18.89 15.33
C ILE A 354 14.80 -18.79 14.10
N PHE A 355 13.54 -19.16 14.29
CA PHE A 355 12.47 -18.96 13.31
C PHE A 355 11.50 -17.94 13.87
N MET A 356 11.12 -16.95 13.05
CA MET A 356 10.11 -15.97 13.44
C MET A 356 9.08 -15.78 12.35
N ASN A 357 7.85 -15.57 12.77
CA ASN A 357 6.73 -15.30 11.88
C ASN A 357 5.81 -14.22 12.49
N VAL A 358 5.31 -13.33 11.64
CA VAL A 358 4.19 -12.45 11.99
C VAL A 358 2.91 -13.16 11.57
N ALA A 359 2.02 -13.44 12.51
CA ALA A 359 0.74 -14.10 12.22
C ALA A 359 -0.10 -13.27 11.24
N GLY A 360 -0.81 -13.95 10.33
CA GLY A 360 -1.62 -13.29 9.30
C GLY A 360 -0.83 -12.78 8.08
N GLY A 361 0.51 -13.02 8.01
CA GLY A 361 1.32 -12.68 6.84
C GLY A 361 1.57 -11.17 6.66
N VAL A 362 1.33 -10.38 7.67
CA VAL A 362 1.56 -8.92 7.66
C VAL A 362 3.05 -8.62 7.76
N LYS A 363 3.53 -7.66 6.97
CA LYS A 363 4.89 -7.17 7.08
C LYS A 363 4.96 -6.00 8.05
N VAL A 364 5.70 -6.18 9.14
CA VAL A 364 5.91 -5.16 10.17
C VAL A 364 7.35 -4.65 10.10
N VAL A 365 7.51 -3.35 9.91
CA VAL A 365 8.84 -2.70 9.78
C VAL A 365 9.13 -1.70 10.89
N GLU A 366 8.19 -1.52 11.81
CA GLU A 366 8.25 -0.49 12.85
C GLU A 366 9.11 -0.93 14.05
N PRO A 367 10.07 -0.11 14.54
CA PRO A 367 10.89 -0.44 15.69
C PRO A 367 10.11 -0.61 17.02
N ALA A 368 8.90 -0.05 17.11
CA ALA A 368 8.05 -0.17 18.30
C ALA A 368 7.71 -1.63 18.69
N VAL A 369 7.92 -2.59 17.79
CA VAL A 369 7.68 -4.03 18.01
C VAL A 369 8.90 -4.79 18.53
N ASP A 370 10.05 -4.14 18.64
CA ASP A 370 11.30 -4.80 19.05
C ASP A 370 11.19 -5.55 20.38
N MET A 371 10.53 -4.91 21.37
CA MET A 371 10.35 -5.53 22.67
C MET A 371 9.51 -6.80 22.60
N ALA A 372 8.55 -6.87 21.66
CA ALA A 372 7.78 -8.09 21.44
C ALA A 372 8.61 -9.18 20.71
N ILE A 373 9.51 -8.79 19.80
CA ILE A 373 10.48 -9.71 19.18
C ILE A 373 11.35 -10.34 20.28
N VAL A 374 11.95 -9.52 21.14
CA VAL A 374 12.75 -9.97 22.29
C VAL A 374 11.93 -10.90 23.18
N SER A 375 10.69 -10.50 23.50
CA SER A 375 9.82 -11.28 24.39
C SER A 375 9.42 -12.63 23.80
N ALA A 376 9.13 -12.70 22.49
CA ALA A 376 8.78 -13.94 21.81
C ALA A 376 9.98 -14.91 21.75
N ILE A 377 11.18 -14.41 21.42
CA ILE A 377 12.40 -15.22 21.41
C ILE A 377 12.72 -15.72 22.84
N ALA A 378 12.66 -14.84 23.84
CA ALA A 378 12.91 -15.21 25.24
C ALA A 378 11.90 -16.26 25.75
N SER A 379 10.63 -16.08 25.43
CA SER A 379 9.56 -17.03 25.76
C SER A 379 9.83 -18.43 25.20
N SER A 380 10.21 -18.50 23.92
CA SER A 380 10.56 -19.76 23.28
C SER A 380 11.83 -20.39 23.84
N PHE A 381 12.87 -19.58 24.08
CA PHE A 381 14.15 -20.05 24.61
C PHE A 381 14.03 -20.60 26.04
N LEU A 382 13.21 -19.94 26.90
CA LEU A 382 12.96 -20.33 28.29
C LEU A 382 11.88 -21.40 28.44
N ASP A 383 11.17 -21.72 27.36
CA ASP A 383 9.97 -22.59 27.36
C ASP A 383 8.90 -22.08 28.34
N LYS A 384 8.72 -20.77 28.42
CA LYS A 384 7.76 -20.12 29.31
C LYS A 384 6.80 -19.22 28.53
N PRO A 385 5.48 -19.45 28.59
CA PRO A 385 4.50 -18.62 27.91
C PRO A 385 4.39 -17.23 28.58
N ILE A 386 4.15 -16.21 27.76
CA ILE A 386 3.74 -14.88 28.23
C ILE A 386 2.26 -14.93 28.62
N ALA A 387 1.90 -14.31 29.73
CA ALA A 387 0.50 -14.27 30.19
C ALA A 387 -0.44 -13.78 29.07
N PRO A 388 -1.53 -14.50 28.74
CA PRO A 388 -2.35 -14.30 27.53
C PRO A 388 -2.89 -12.87 27.36
N ALA A 389 -3.20 -12.20 28.45
CA ALA A 389 -3.76 -10.83 28.45
C ALA A 389 -2.69 -9.72 28.42
N THR A 390 -1.44 -10.04 28.03
CA THR A 390 -0.30 -9.11 28.02
C THR A 390 0.07 -8.69 26.61
N VAL A 391 0.24 -7.38 26.42
CA VAL A 391 0.83 -6.77 25.22
C VAL A 391 2.15 -6.12 25.57
N VAL A 392 3.13 -6.18 24.69
CA VAL A 392 4.48 -5.64 24.92
C VAL A 392 4.84 -4.67 23.80
N LEU A 393 5.27 -3.47 24.16
CA LEU A 393 5.60 -2.38 23.24
C LEU A 393 6.96 -1.77 23.61
N GLY A 394 7.73 -1.37 22.60
CA GLY A 394 8.95 -0.60 22.81
C GLY A 394 9.99 -0.83 21.73
N GLU A 395 10.75 0.21 21.41
CA GLU A 395 11.96 0.11 20.61
C GLU A 395 13.12 -0.28 21.53
N VAL A 396 13.99 -1.18 21.07
CA VAL A 396 15.15 -1.65 21.85
C VAL A 396 16.44 -1.11 21.24
N GLY A 397 17.23 -0.40 22.07
CA GLY A 397 18.56 0.06 21.67
C GLY A 397 19.62 -1.02 21.88
N LEU A 398 20.81 -0.80 21.32
CA LEU A 398 21.93 -1.77 21.36
C LEU A 398 22.53 -1.99 22.75
N THR A 399 22.29 -1.08 23.69
CA THR A 399 22.71 -1.24 25.09
C THR A 399 21.64 -1.88 25.97
N GLY A 400 20.51 -2.32 25.37
CA GLY A 400 19.40 -2.98 26.06
C GLY A 400 18.38 -2.02 26.68
N GLU A 401 18.51 -0.72 26.42
CA GLU A 401 17.52 0.28 26.82
C GLU A 401 16.25 0.17 26.02
N VAL A 402 15.11 0.42 26.65
CA VAL A 402 13.80 0.48 26.00
C VAL A 402 13.41 1.93 25.78
N ARG A 403 13.30 2.32 24.51
CA ARG A 403 13.06 3.69 24.06
C ARG A 403 11.59 3.99 23.84
N ALA A 404 11.22 5.25 24.06
CA ALA A 404 9.88 5.76 23.84
C ALA A 404 9.47 5.65 22.37
N ILE A 405 8.21 5.27 22.13
CA ILE A 405 7.60 5.09 20.82
C ILE A 405 6.52 6.13 20.54
N GLY A 406 6.22 6.32 19.26
CA GLY A 406 5.17 7.24 18.82
C GLY A 406 3.75 6.71 19.08
N GLN A 407 2.80 7.63 19.21
CA GLN A 407 1.35 7.36 19.28
C GLN A 407 0.95 6.32 20.36
N ILE A 408 1.57 6.36 21.52
CA ILE A 408 1.34 5.38 22.58
C ILE A 408 -0.11 5.37 23.08
N ASP A 409 -0.78 6.53 23.12
CA ASP A 409 -2.19 6.62 23.51
C ASP A 409 -3.10 5.78 22.63
N SER A 410 -2.93 5.89 21.28
CA SER A 410 -3.73 5.15 20.31
C SER A 410 -3.47 3.65 20.39
N ARG A 411 -2.20 3.24 20.61
CA ARG A 411 -1.84 1.83 20.77
C ARG A 411 -2.47 1.22 22.01
N VAL A 412 -2.37 1.91 23.15
CA VAL A 412 -2.99 1.45 24.41
C VAL A 412 -4.51 1.42 24.31
N ALA A 413 -5.12 2.37 23.60
CA ALA A 413 -6.56 2.36 23.34
C ALA A 413 -6.99 1.11 22.53
N GLU A 414 -6.25 0.73 21.50
CA GLU A 414 -6.52 -0.49 20.74
C GLU A 414 -6.28 -1.75 21.55
N VAL A 415 -5.20 -1.80 22.35
CA VAL A 415 -4.91 -2.89 23.31
C VAL A 415 -6.10 -3.12 24.26
N LYS A 416 -6.64 -2.04 24.83
CA LYS A 416 -7.81 -2.07 25.71
C LYS A 416 -9.09 -2.53 24.97
N LYS A 417 -9.33 -1.98 23.78
CA LYS A 417 -10.48 -2.34 22.92
C LYS A 417 -10.51 -3.84 22.61
N MET A 418 -9.32 -4.44 22.46
CA MET A 418 -9.16 -5.88 22.20
C MET A 418 -9.22 -6.75 23.46
N GLY A 419 -9.51 -6.17 24.62
CA GLY A 419 -9.72 -6.91 25.88
C GLY A 419 -8.46 -7.30 26.62
N PHE A 420 -7.28 -6.79 26.25
CA PHE A 420 -6.06 -7.01 26.99
C PHE A 420 -6.05 -6.18 28.30
N THR A 421 -5.57 -6.78 29.35
CA THR A 421 -5.59 -6.17 30.71
C THR A 421 -4.22 -5.71 31.19
N ARG A 422 -3.14 -6.10 30.51
CA ARG A 422 -1.76 -5.74 30.87
C ARG A 422 -1.00 -5.26 29.63
N CYS A 423 -0.30 -4.14 29.79
CA CYS A 423 0.56 -3.60 28.72
C CYS A 423 1.90 -3.15 29.30
N LEU A 424 3.01 -3.72 28.78
CA LEU A 424 4.36 -3.24 29.07
C LEU A 424 4.72 -2.19 28.02
N VAL A 425 5.13 -1.01 28.46
CA VAL A 425 5.45 0.13 27.60
C VAL A 425 6.78 0.75 28.02
N PRO A 426 7.48 1.49 27.16
CA PRO A 426 8.65 2.25 27.57
C PRO A 426 8.32 3.23 28.72
N ASP A 427 9.16 3.30 29.74
CA ASP A 427 8.97 4.21 30.90
C ASP A 427 8.81 5.68 30.45
N GLY A 428 9.55 6.10 29.43
CA GLY A 428 9.43 7.43 28.83
C GLY A 428 8.07 7.76 28.20
N ASN A 429 7.22 6.76 27.97
CA ASN A 429 5.86 6.94 27.44
C ASN A 429 4.78 7.07 28.52
N ILE A 430 5.03 6.63 29.76
CA ILE A 430 4.01 6.57 30.82
C ILE A 430 3.28 7.90 31.01
N LYS A 431 4.03 9.01 31.07
CA LYS A 431 3.46 10.36 31.26
C LYS A 431 2.59 10.85 30.09
N ARG A 432 2.63 10.17 28.95
CA ARG A 432 1.87 10.54 27.74
C ARG A 432 0.55 9.79 27.60
N ILE A 433 0.32 8.74 28.41
CA ILE A 433 -0.89 7.91 28.35
C ILE A 433 -1.98 8.56 29.19
N ARG A 434 -3.10 8.90 28.57
CA ARG A 434 -4.17 9.70 29.20
C ARG A 434 -5.27 8.87 29.85
N ASN A 435 -5.56 7.67 29.34
CA ASN A 435 -6.66 6.84 29.85
C ASN A 435 -6.17 5.43 30.15
N LEU A 436 -6.01 5.13 31.44
CA LEU A 436 -5.54 3.84 31.97
C LEU A 436 -6.65 2.97 32.55
N ASP A 437 -7.93 3.40 32.49
CA ASP A 437 -9.04 2.66 33.07
C ASP A 437 -9.17 1.27 32.44
N GLY A 438 -9.21 0.24 33.27
CA GLY A 438 -9.39 -1.16 32.85
C GLY A 438 -8.16 -1.85 32.24
N ILE A 439 -6.98 -1.20 32.23
CA ILE A 439 -5.73 -1.80 31.80
C ILE A 439 -4.58 -1.43 32.73
N LYS A 440 -3.77 -2.42 33.15
CA LYS A 440 -2.54 -2.20 33.91
C LYS A 440 -1.39 -1.90 32.96
N VAL A 441 -1.01 -0.65 32.85
CA VAL A 441 0.18 -0.22 32.07
C VAL A 441 1.38 -0.13 33.00
N THR A 442 2.48 -0.79 32.61
CA THR A 442 3.73 -0.82 33.39
C THR A 442 4.87 -0.29 32.54
N GLY A 443 5.60 0.70 33.02
CA GLY A 443 6.80 1.24 32.37
C GLY A 443 7.99 0.29 32.52
N ILE A 444 8.77 0.14 31.46
CA ILE A 444 10.02 -0.64 31.42
C ILE A 444 11.15 0.22 30.87
N LYS A 445 12.35 0.09 31.43
CA LYS A 445 13.54 0.87 31.03
C LYS A 445 14.54 0.03 30.26
N THR A 446 14.61 -1.28 30.57
CA THR A 446 15.57 -2.21 29.93
C THR A 446 14.91 -3.53 29.54
N VAL A 447 15.57 -4.25 28.64
CA VAL A 447 15.14 -5.61 28.26
C VAL A 447 15.18 -6.59 29.44
N SER A 448 16.12 -6.40 30.39
CA SER A 448 16.23 -7.22 31.60
C SER A 448 15.03 -7.03 32.51
N GLU A 449 14.65 -5.78 32.80
CA GLU A 449 13.45 -5.47 33.58
C GLU A 449 12.18 -6.05 32.95
N ALA A 450 12.06 -5.97 31.61
CA ALA A 450 10.93 -6.57 30.92
C ALA A 450 10.91 -8.10 31.04
N ALA A 451 12.06 -8.77 30.93
CA ALA A 451 12.18 -10.22 31.07
C ALA A 451 11.78 -10.67 32.50
N GLU A 452 12.25 -9.99 33.56
CA GLU A 452 11.85 -10.27 34.93
C GLU A 452 10.33 -10.11 35.19
N MET A 453 9.70 -9.18 34.48
CA MET A 453 8.25 -8.96 34.61
C MET A 453 7.42 -9.98 33.84
N LEU A 454 7.98 -10.60 32.79
CA LEU A 454 7.27 -11.51 31.92
C LEU A 454 7.41 -12.98 32.33
N PHE A 455 8.57 -13.36 32.91
CA PHE A 455 8.97 -14.75 33.18
C PHE A 455 9.36 -15.00 34.65
#